data_4e618289d1b1de257c982d217550e1b3
#
_entry.id   4e618289d1b1de257c982d217550e1b3
#
_cell.length_a   1.000
_cell.length_b   1.000
_cell.length_c   1.000
_cell.angle_alpha   90.00
_cell.angle_beta   90.00
_cell.angle_gamma   90.00
#
_symmetry.space_group_name_H-M   'P 1'
#
loop_
_entity.id
_entity.type
_entity.pdbx_description
1 polymer ?
#
loop_
_entity_poly.entity_id
_entity_poly.type
_entity_poly.pdbx_seq_one_letter_code
_entity_poly.pdbx_strand_id
1 'polypeptide(L)'
;SAYEHCLDIVRYHQPDIVTFKFSKDDSAEATYELPVPISGTEYLSNNNLYGSVCSYIFRRSIKGTLEFTPNIVYGEDEEFTPQLFLRAERIFKTNAEAYYYRVNTNSVSHQLNKEKINQRMDNSLEVILHLQKLLDKIPVADRQALSRRIAQLSMDYLYNNIRLYHSLISLNQAIKTLKKHGLYPLPDKDYTKKYTMFRKIISTYVGRIALLFFIKK
;
A
#
# COMPACT_ATOMS: atom_id res chain seq x y z
N SER A 1 -3.79 -21.36 17.79
CA SER A 1 -3.90 -19.88 17.64
C SER A 1 -3.83 -19.45 16.17
N ALA A 2 -4.27 -18.24 15.84
CA ALA A 2 -4.19 -17.68 14.49
C ALA A 2 -2.75 -17.69 13.95
N TYR A 3 -1.78 -17.38 14.80
CA TYR A 3 -0.36 -17.39 14.43
C TYR A 3 0.17 -18.82 14.17
N GLU A 4 -0.24 -19.79 14.98
CA GLU A 4 0.09 -21.21 14.74
C GLU A 4 -0.44 -21.70 13.40
N HIS A 5 -1.69 -21.35 13.05
CA HIS A 5 -2.22 -21.66 11.73
C HIS A 5 -1.33 -21.11 10.59
N CYS A 6 -0.86 -19.86 10.70
CA CYS A 6 0.09 -19.31 9.72
C CYS A 6 1.42 -20.10 9.68
N LEU A 7 1.94 -20.51 10.85
CA LEU A 7 3.15 -21.33 10.94
C LEU A 7 2.97 -22.73 10.38
N ASP A 8 1.78 -23.32 10.54
CA ASP A 8 1.46 -24.63 9.95
C ASP A 8 1.43 -24.55 8.43
N ILE A 9 0.86 -23.46 7.85
CA ILE A 9 0.97 -23.22 6.41
C ILE A 9 2.44 -23.17 5.99
N VAL A 10 3.30 -22.48 6.75
CA VAL A 10 4.75 -22.41 6.46
C VAL A 10 5.40 -23.81 6.52
N ARG A 11 5.09 -24.62 7.54
CA ARG A 11 5.67 -25.96 7.75
C ARG A 11 5.29 -26.94 6.65
N TYR A 12 3.99 -27.00 6.32
CA TYR A 12 3.46 -28.03 5.44
C TYR A 12 3.45 -27.65 3.97
N HIS A 13 3.37 -26.36 3.65
CA HIS A 13 3.23 -25.90 2.26
C HIS A 13 4.42 -25.09 1.74
N GLN A 14 5.36 -24.72 2.61
CA GLN A 14 6.59 -23.98 2.27
C GLN A 14 6.34 -22.79 1.32
N PRO A 15 5.42 -21.87 1.66
CA PRO A 15 5.13 -20.71 0.84
C PRO A 15 6.31 -19.73 0.78
N ASP A 16 6.22 -18.80 -0.14
CA ASP A 16 7.09 -17.62 -0.14
C ASP A 16 6.56 -16.56 0.84
N ILE A 17 5.21 -16.38 0.87
CA ILE A 17 4.55 -15.43 1.76
C ILE A 17 3.26 -16.05 2.31
N VAL A 18 2.96 -15.80 3.58
CA VAL A 18 1.64 -15.99 4.20
C VAL A 18 1.15 -14.64 4.66
N THR A 19 0.03 -14.13 4.10
CA THR A 19 -0.59 -12.90 4.57
C THR A 19 -1.71 -13.21 5.55
N PHE A 20 -1.92 -12.32 6.53
CA PHE A 20 -2.94 -12.42 7.55
C PHE A 20 -3.54 -11.06 7.88
N LYS A 21 -4.58 -11.03 8.70
CA LYS A 21 -5.27 -9.81 9.12
C LYS A 21 -4.75 -9.31 10.46
N PHE A 22 -5.01 -8.03 10.73
CA PHE A 22 -4.84 -7.46 12.05
C PHE A 22 -6.03 -7.80 12.94
N SER A 23 -5.75 -8.27 14.15
CA SER A 23 -6.75 -8.39 15.22
C SER A 23 -6.96 -7.04 15.89
N LYS A 24 -8.20 -6.81 16.30
CA LYS A 24 -8.57 -5.69 17.19
C LYS A 24 -8.90 -6.19 18.61
N ASP A 25 -9.17 -7.47 18.74
CA ASP A 25 -9.59 -8.11 19.99
C ASP A 25 -8.81 -9.41 20.21
N ASP A 26 -8.58 -9.76 21.48
CA ASP A 26 -7.86 -10.97 21.92
C ASP A 26 -8.68 -12.26 21.80
N SER A 27 -9.87 -12.19 21.22
CA SER A 27 -10.82 -13.28 21.16
C SER A 27 -11.14 -13.70 19.74
N ALA A 28 -10.71 -14.88 19.32
CA ALA A 28 -11.54 -15.73 18.46
C ALA A 28 -10.92 -17.12 18.24
N GLU A 29 -11.61 -18.13 18.64
CA GLU A 29 -11.56 -19.44 18.01
C GLU A 29 -12.16 -19.28 16.61
N ALA A 30 -11.34 -19.02 15.63
CA ALA A 30 -11.77 -18.94 14.24
C ALA A 30 -11.39 -20.25 13.53
N THR A 31 -12.32 -20.80 12.78
CA THR A 31 -11.99 -21.84 11.79
C THR A 31 -11.26 -21.18 10.63
N TYR A 32 -10.08 -21.67 10.31
CA TYR A 32 -9.26 -21.17 9.21
C TYR A 32 -9.34 -22.13 8.03
N GLU A 33 -9.68 -21.61 6.86
CA GLU A 33 -9.59 -22.37 5.62
C GLU A 33 -8.17 -22.28 5.07
N LEU A 34 -7.69 -23.38 4.48
CA LEU A 34 -6.43 -23.37 3.73
C LEU A 34 -6.68 -22.71 2.37
N PRO A 35 -6.11 -21.52 2.11
CA PRO A 35 -6.30 -20.84 0.85
C PRO A 35 -5.51 -21.52 -0.29
N VAL A 36 -5.98 -21.36 -1.53
CA VAL A 36 -5.20 -21.70 -2.71
C VAL A 36 -4.07 -20.70 -2.89
N PRO A 37 -2.82 -21.15 -3.10
CA PRO A 37 -1.71 -20.23 -3.31
C PRO A 37 -1.82 -19.51 -4.67
N ILE A 38 -1.44 -18.23 -4.67
CA ILE A 38 -1.37 -17.40 -5.88
C ILE A 38 0.02 -16.77 -6.00
N SER A 39 0.40 -16.34 -7.21
CA SER A 39 1.65 -15.59 -7.41
C SER A 39 1.57 -14.16 -6.87
N GLY A 40 2.72 -13.53 -6.66
CA GLY A 40 2.78 -12.12 -6.23
C GLY A 40 2.19 -11.17 -7.26
N THR A 41 2.41 -11.45 -8.54
CA THR A 41 1.81 -10.71 -9.66
C THR A 41 0.29 -10.80 -9.64
N GLU A 42 -0.25 -12.00 -9.43
CA GLU A 42 -1.68 -12.22 -9.31
C GLU A 42 -2.25 -11.55 -8.05
N TYR A 43 -1.53 -11.64 -6.92
CA TYR A 43 -1.93 -10.97 -5.69
C TYR A 43 -2.05 -9.46 -5.89
N LEU A 44 -1.03 -8.80 -6.44
CA LEU A 44 -1.02 -7.36 -6.67
C LEU A 44 -2.04 -6.91 -7.73
N SER A 45 -2.34 -7.78 -8.69
CA SER A 45 -3.34 -7.49 -9.73
C SER A 45 -4.77 -7.51 -9.19
N ASN A 46 -5.09 -8.44 -8.27
CA ASN A 46 -6.46 -8.73 -7.85
C ASN A 46 -6.78 -8.30 -6.41
N ASN A 47 -5.78 -8.08 -5.57
CA ASN A 47 -5.98 -7.75 -4.18
C ASN A 47 -5.52 -6.32 -3.86
N ASN A 48 -6.10 -5.75 -2.81
CA ASN A 48 -5.57 -4.53 -2.22
C ASN A 48 -4.40 -4.91 -1.31
N LEU A 49 -3.22 -4.46 -1.69
CA LEU A 49 -2.04 -4.69 -0.88
C LEU A 49 -2.12 -3.85 0.40
N TYR A 50 -1.99 -4.53 1.54
CA TYR A 50 -1.68 -3.89 2.80
C TYR A 50 -0.18 -3.69 2.84
N GLY A 51 0.29 -2.45 2.73
CA GLY A 51 1.73 -2.15 2.64
C GLY A 51 2.50 -2.54 3.90
N SER A 52 1.83 -2.58 5.06
CA SER A 52 2.48 -2.85 6.34
C SER A 52 3.17 -4.21 6.41
N VAL A 53 4.46 -4.20 6.72
CA VAL A 53 5.30 -5.41 6.88
C VAL A 53 4.85 -6.30 8.05
N CYS A 54 4.03 -5.79 8.95
CA CYS A 54 3.42 -6.56 10.06
C CYS A 54 2.27 -7.48 9.62
N SER A 55 1.83 -7.42 8.35
CA SER A 55 0.66 -8.16 7.85
C SER A 55 0.99 -9.49 7.17
N TYR A 56 2.24 -9.92 7.22
CA TYR A 56 2.66 -11.16 6.58
C TYR A 56 3.94 -11.75 7.17
N ILE A 57 4.12 -13.06 6.93
CA ILE A 57 5.36 -13.79 7.15
C ILE A 57 5.92 -14.10 5.77
N PHE A 58 7.24 -14.03 5.59
CA PHE A 58 7.87 -14.33 4.31
C PHE A 58 9.12 -15.18 4.45
N ARG A 59 9.42 -15.95 3.42
CA ARG A 59 10.66 -16.72 3.32
C ARG A 59 11.84 -15.78 3.11
N ARG A 60 12.82 -15.83 3.97
CA ARG A 60 13.99 -14.93 3.94
C ARG A 60 14.72 -14.92 2.59
N SER A 61 14.78 -16.05 1.90
CA SER A 61 15.48 -16.16 0.61
C SER A 61 14.90 -15.28 -0.50
N ILE A 62 13.57 -15.02 -0.52
CA ILE A 62 12.97 -14.15 -1.55
C ILE A 62 13.32 -12.68 -1.37
N LYS A 63 13.71 -12.27 -0.16
CA LYS A 63 14.18 -10.90 0.09
C LYS A 63 15.40 -10.57 -0.75
N GLY A 64 16.36 -11.50 -0.84
CA GLY A 64 17.62 -11.26 -1.51
C GLY A 64 18.28 -9.98 -1.02
N THR A 65 18.64 -9.10 -1.95
CA THR A 65 19.24 -7.78 -1.70
C THR A 65 18.25 -6.66 -1.45
N LEU A 66 16.93 -6.96 -1.38
CA LEU A 66 15.92 -5.93 -1.12
C LEU A 66 16.08 -5.39 0.30
N GLU A 67 16.21 -4.08 0.43
CA GLU A 67 16.37 -3.36 1.69
C GLU A 67 15.37 -2.20 1.74
N PHE A 68 15.08 -1.71 2.94
CA PHE A 68 14.37 -0.45 3.10
C PHE A 68 15.25 0.71 2.61
N THR A 69 14.65 1.64 1.87
CA THR A 69 15.39 2.80 1.39
C THR A 69 15.75 3.71 2.56
N PRO A 70 17.06 4.03 2.76
CA PRO A 70 17.49 4.94 3.82
C PRO A 70 16.78 6.29 3.71
N ASN A 71 16.51 6.91 4.86
CA ASN A 71 15.87 8.23 5.02
C ASN A 71 14.39 8.32 4.62
N ILE A 72 13.78 7.27 4.10
CA ILE A 72 12.32 7.18 3.98
C ILE A 72 11.77 6.68 5.32
N VAL A 73 11.13 7.58 6.08
CA VAL A 73 10.55 7.28 7.41
C VAL A 73 9.03 7.18 7.39
N TYR A 74 8.41 7.45 6.23
CA TYR A 74 6.98 7.31 6.01
C TYR A 74 6.74 6.57 4.69
N GLY A 75 6.07 5.41 4.78
CA GLY A 75 5.74 4.61 3.61
C GLY A 75 6.90 3.77 3.08
N GLU A 76 7.93 3.54 3.88
CA GLU A 76 9.04 2.63 3.58
C GLU A 76 8.55 1.22 3.30
N ASP A 77 7.53 0.79 4.03
CA ASP A 77 6.86 -0.49 3.85
C ASP A 77 5.98 -0.51 2.57
N GLU A 78 5.42 0.61 2.15
CA GLU A 78 4.71 0.76 0.88
C GLU A 78 5.64 0.64 -0.35
N GLU A 79 6.92 0.93 -0.19
CA GLU A 79 7.95 0.70 -1.20
C GLU A 79 8.46 -0.74 -1.16
N PHE A 80 8.75 -1.27 0.02
CA PHE A 80 9.35 -2.60 0.21
C PHE A 80 8.38 -3.72 -0.15
N THR A 81 7.16 -3.66 0.37
CA THR A 81 6.19 -4.77 0.28
C THR A 81 5.84 -5.16 -1.17
N PRO A 82 5.46 -4.25 -2.10
CA PRO A 82 5.15 -4.66 -3.46
C PRO A 82 6.35 -5.29 -4.18
N GLN A 83 7.57 -4.83 -3.90
CA GLN A 83 8.78 -5.43 -4.48
C GLN A 83 9.04 -6.84 -3.95
N LEU A 84 8.81 -7.07 -2.67
CA LEU A 84 8.91 -8.41 -2.07
C LEU A 84 7.85 -9.34 -2.66
N PHE A 85 6.62 -8.87 -2.80
CA PHE A 85 5.50 -9.66 -3.33
C PHE A 85 5.74 -10.08 -4.77
N LEU A 86 6.25 -9.22 -5.64
CA LEU A 86 6.59 -9.57 -7.02
C LEU A 86 7.66 -10.68 -7.15
N ARG A 87 8.42 -10.96 -6.09
CA ARG A 87 9.39 -12.06 -6.05
C ARG A 87 8.78 -13.39 -5.57
N ALA A 88 7.54 -13.36 -5.12
CA ALA A 88 6.87 -14.54 -4.56
C ALA A 88 6.08 -15.29 -5.64
N GLU A 89 6.30 -16.58 -5.74
CA GLU A 89 5.55 -17.48 -6.62
C GLU A 89 4.37 -18.13 -5.89
N ARG A 90 4.45 -18.24 -4.55
CA ARG A 90 3.45 -18.91 -3.73
C ARG A 90 3.07 -18.09 -2.51
N ILE A 91 1.97 -17.34 -2.63
CA ILE A 91 1.39 -16.56 -1.54
C ILE A 91 0.11 -17.24 -1.05
N PHE A 92 0.06 -17.53 0.25
CA PHE A 92 -1.16 -17.98 0.91
C PHE A 92 -1.81 -16.78 1.61
N LYS A 93 -3.04 -16.46 1.21
CA LYS A 93 -3.82 -15.36 1.80
C LYS A 93 -4.83 -15.93 2.79
N THR A 94 -4.48 -15.98 4.07
CA THR A 94 -5.38 -16.45 5.11
C THR A 94 -6.27 -15.33 5.69
N ASN A 95 -7.41 -15.71 6.26
CA ASN A 95 -8.28 -14.84 7.02
C ASN A 95 -7.89 -14.74 8.52
N ALA A 96 -6.84 -15.47 8.93
CA ALA A 96 -6.36 -15.48 10.31
C ALA A 96 -5.99 -14.06 10.79
N GLU A 97 -6.42 -13.70 11.99
CA GLU A 97 -6.05 -12.44 12.64
C GLU A 97 -4.83 -12.67 13.54
N ALA A 98 -3.65 -12.76 12.90
CA ALA A 98 -2.42 -13.21 13.56
C ALA A 98 -1.56 -12.08 14.16
N TYR A 99 -1.94 -10.83 13.97
CA TYR A 99 -1.21 -9.70 14.51
C TYR A 99 -2.13 -8.73 15.24
N TYR A 100 -1.89 -8.52 16.52
CA TYR A 100 -2.61 -7.50 17.31
C TYR A 100 -1.98 -6.13 17.12
N TYR A 101 -2.71 -5.22 16.47
CA TYR A 101 -2.24 -3.85 16.26
C TYR A 101 -2.55 -2.96 17.48
N ARG A 102 -1.56 -2.84 18.37
CA ARG A 102 -1.66 -1.95 19.52
C ARG A 102 -1.59 -0.48 19.08
N VAL A 103 -2.61 0.29 19.40
CA VAL A 103 -2.61 1.73 19.14
C VAL A 103 -1.58 2.41 20.04
N ASN A 104 -0.58 3.07 19.43
CA ASN A 104 0.41 3.87 20.14
C ASN A 104 0.23 5.34 19.74
N THR A 105 -0.22 6.15 20.69
CA THR A 105 -0.43 7.61 20.49
C THR A 105 0.88 8.37 20.21
N ASN A 106 2.03 7.82 20.62
CA ASN A 106 3.35 8.39 20.38
C ASN A 106 3.96 7.94 19.04
N SER A 107 3.20 7.19 18.23
CA SER A 107 3.68 6.74 16.92
C SER A 107 4.00 7.92 16.01
N VAL A 108 5.04 7.77 15.20
CA VAL A 108 5.47 8.73 14.16
C VAL A 108 4.30 9.11 13.24
N SER A 109 3.40 8.16 12.95
CA SER A 109 2.21 8.37 12.11
C SER A 109 1.17 9.33 12.73
N HIS A 110 1.21 9.57 14.05
CA HIS A 110 0.31 10.49 14.76
C HIS A 110 0.88 11.90 14.96
N GLN A 111 2.14 12.11 14.62
CA GLN A 111 2.77 13.44 14.73
C GLN A 111 2.33 14.32 13.54
N LEU A 112 1.58 15.40 13.84
CA LEU A 112 0.97 16.27 12.83
C LEU A 112 1.53 17.70 12.83
N ASN A 113 2.79 17.92 13.23
CA ASN A 113 3.41 19.20 13.02
C ASN A 113 3.72 19.43 11.52
N LYS A 114 3.88 20.68 11.10
CA LYS A 114 4.03 21.06 9.69
C LYS A 114 5.25 20.40 9.03
N GLU A 115 6.35 20.27 9.74
CA GLU A 115 7.57 19.63 9.25
C GLU A 115 7.34 18.14 8.95
N LYS A 116 6.72 17.41 9.88
CA LYS A 116 6.40 15.99 9.73
C LYS A 116 5.36 15.74 8.63
N ILE A 117 4.41 16.65 8.47
CA ILE A 117 3.46 16.59 7.36
C ILE A 117 4.18 16.72 6.01
N ASN A 118 5.09 17.71 5.89
CA ASN A 118 5.87 17.88 4.66
C ASN A 118 6.74 16.64 4.40
N GLN A 119 7.50 16.17 5.39
CA GLN A 119 8.33 14.96 5.27
C GLN A 119 7.52 13.75 4.83
N ARG A 120 6.31 13.56 5.40
CA ARG A 120 5.41 12.48 4.99
C ARG A 120 4.99 12.58 3.53
N MET A 121 4.66 13.79 3.07
CA MET A 121 4.26 14.01 1.67
C MET A 121 5.43 13.82 0.71
N ASP A 122 6.61 14.30 1.08
CA ASP A 122 7.85 14.15 0.28
C ASP A 122 8.23 12.66 0.17
N ASN A 123 8.27 11.92 1.29
CA ASN A 123 8.54 10.48 1.28
C ASN A 123 7.49 9.70 0.47
N SER A 124 6.19 10.05 0.59
CA SER A 124 5.15 9.39 -0.19
C SER A 124 5.35 9.58 -1.70
N LEU A 125 5.76 10.77 -2.14
CA LEU A 125 6.09 11.02 -3.54
C LEU A 125 7.35 10.26 -3.96
N GLU A 126 8.38 10.24 -3.14
CA GLU A 126 9.64 9.54 -3.40
C GLU A 126 9.40 8.04 -3.59
N VAL A 127 8.62 7.41 -2.71
CA VAL A 127 8.20 6.00 -2.83
C VAL A 127 7.51 5.73 -4.17
N ILE A 128 6.55 6.57 -4.57
CA ILE A 128 5.86 6.44 -5.85
C ILE A 128 6.84 6.50 -7.03
N LEU A 129 7.77 7.44 -7.00
CA LEU A 129 8.77 7.63 -8.07
C LEU A 129 9.79 6.49 -8.11
N HIS A 130 10.17 5.92 -6.94
CA HIS A 130 11.03 4.74 -6.88
C HIS A 130 10.34 3.53 -7.51
N LEU A 131 9.08 3.26 -7.14
CA LEU A 131 8.31 2.17 -7.74
C LEU A 131 8.10 2.39 -9.25
N GLN A 132 7.90 3.63 -9.71
CA GLN A 132 7.78 3.95 -11.12
C GLN A 132 9.07 3.60 -11.90
N LYS A 133 10.24 3.92 -11.36
CA LYS A 133 11.54 3.58 -11.97
C LYS A 133 11.78 2.07 -12.10
N LEU A 134 11.10 1.26 -11.29
CA LEU A 134 11.21 -0.19 -11.36
C LEU A 134 10.45 -0.79 -12.53
N LEU A 135 9.44 -0.11 -13.08
CA LEU A 135 8.63 -0.64 -14.19
C LEU A 135 9.47 -1.08 -15.39
N ASP A 136 10.55 -0.37 -15.69
CA ASP A 136 11.43 -0.70 -16.80
C ASP A 136 12.40 -1.85 -16.48
N LYS A 137 12.57 -2.19 -15.19
CA LYS A 137 13.54 -3.18 -14.70
C LYS A 137 12.92 -4.53 -14.39
N ILE A 138 11.59 -4.61 -14.30
CA ILE A 138 10.85 -5.84 -13.96
C ILE A 138 10.29 -6.52 -15.21
N PRO A 139 9.97 -7.83 -15.13
CA PRO A 139 9.31 -8.56 -16.22
C PRO A 139 8.02 -7.87 -16.68
N VAL A 140 7.72 -7.99 -17.97
CA VAL A 140 6.52 -7.36 -18.57
C VAL A 140 5.23 -7.82 -17.88
N ALA A 141 5.18 -9.10 -17.48
CA ALA A 141 4.03 -9.67 -16.76
C ALA A 141 3.73 -8.94 -15.43
N ASP A 142 4.76 -8.43 -14.76
CA ASP A 142 4.65 -7.78 -13.45
C ASP A 142 4.31 -6.28 -13.55
N ARG A 143 4.57 -5.68 -14.71
CA ARG A 143 4.41 -4.22 -14.91
C ARG A 143 2.99 -3.75 -14.65
N GLN A 144 2.00 -4.51 -15.09
CA GLN A 144 0.59 -4.14 -14.90
C GLN A 144 0.21 -4.18 -13.41
N ALA A 145 0.67 -5.20 -12.68
CA ALA A 145 0.44 -5.35 -11.25
C ALA A 145 1.07 -4.19 -10.44
N LEU A 146 2.34 -3.85 -10.74
CA LEU A 146 3.01 -2.74 -10.10
C LEU A 146 2.40 -1.38 -10.49
N SER A 147 1.99 -1.20 -11.75
CA SER A 147 1.32 0.03 -12.22
C SER A 147 -0.01 0.27 -11.47
N ARG A 148 -0.76 -0.81 -11.19
CA ARG A 148 -1.95 -0.72 -10.34
C ARG A 148 -1.62 -0.18 -8.95
N ARG A 149 -0.54 -0.68 -8.33
CA ARG A 149 -0.10 -0.21 -7.01
C ARG A 149 0.34 1.25 -7.05
N ILE A 150 1.12 1.65 -8.04
CA ILE A 150 1.56 3.04 -8.24
C ILE A 150 0.34 3.97 -8.39
N ALA A 151 -0.67 3.57 -9.15
CA ALA A 151 -1.89 4.35 -9.30
C ALA A 151 -2.66 4.52 -7.99
N GLN A 152 -2.74 3.47 -7.17
CA GLN A 152 -3.36 3.52 -5.84
C GLN A 152 -2.59 4.44 -4.90
N LEU A 153 -1.27 4.35 -4.86
CA LEU A 153 -0.43 5.23 -4.05
C LEU A 153 -0.50 6.70 -4.52
N SER A 154 -0.60 6.93 -5.83
CA SER A 154 -0.81 8.27 -6.38
C SER A 154 -2.16 8.87 -5.96
N MET A 155 -3.21 8.05 -5.92
CA MET A 155 -4.50 8.45 -5.36
C MET A 155 -4.37 8.77 -3.86
N ASP A 156 -3.72 7.90 -3.08
CA ASP A 156 -3.55 8.09 -1.65
C ASP A 156 -2.69 9.31 -1.33
N TYR A 157 -1.69 9.63 -2.16
CA TYR A 157 -0.92 10.87 -2.09
C TYR A 157 -1.81 12.11 -2.21
N LEU A 158 -2.70 12.15 -3.22
CA LEU A 158 -3.64 13.27 -3.38
C LEU A 158 -4.68 13.33 -2.25
N TYR A 159 -5.18 12.17 -1.81
CA TYR A 159 -6.11 12.08 -0.68
C TYR A 159 -5.48 12.59 0.62
N ASN A 160 -4.25 12.18 0.91
CA ASN A 160 -3.51 12.63 2.08
C ASN A 160 -3.13 14.12 1.99
N ASN A 161 -2.85 14.65 0.78
CA ASN A 161 -2.64 16.08 0.59
C ASN A 161 -3.88 16.88 1.00
N ILE A 162 -5.08 16.45 0.57
CA ILE A 162 -6.34 17.08 0.98
C ILE A 162 -6.49 17.01 2.50
N ARG A 163 -6.33 15.82 3.08
CA ARG A 163 -6.55 15.58 4.52
C ARG A 163 -5.58 16.36 5.41
N LEU A 164 -4.31 16.48 5.01
CA LEU A 164 -3.27 17.06 5.85
C LEU A 164 -3.16 18.58 5.69
N TYR A 165 -3.31 19.11 4.47
CA TYR A 165 -3.19 20.54 4.21
C TYR A 165 -4.53 21.26 4.13
N HIS A 166 -5.58 20.59 3.72
CA HIS A 166 -6.92 21.13 3.52
C HIS A 166 -6.91 22.41 2.67
N SER A 167 -6.15 22.39 1.57
CA SER A 167 -5.85 23.56 0.73
C SER A 167 -5.96 23.22 -0.75
N LEU A 168 -6.77 23.97 -1.50
CA LEU A 168 -6.89 23.84 -2.95
C LEU A 168 -5.58 24.19 -3.67
N ILE A 169 -4.81 25.16 -3.13
CA ILE A 169 -3.51 25.53 -3.68
C ILE A 169 -2.54 24.36 -3.57
N SER A 170 -2.45 23.75 -2.39
CA SER A 170 -1.60 22.58 -2.14
C SER A 170 -2.01 21.40 -3.03
N LEU A 171 -3.31 21.11 -3.14
CA LEU A 171 -3.83 20.04 -3.98
C LEU A 171 -3.47 20.26 -5.47
N ASN A 172 -3.66 21.47 -5.99
CA ASN A 172 -3.30 21.78 -7.37
C ASN A 172 -1.79 21.66 -7.62
N GLN A 173 -0.96 22.03 -6.64
CA GLN A 173 0.49 21.82 -6.72
C GLN A 173 0.85 20.33 -6.73
N ALA A 174 0.23 19.52 -5.88
CA ALA A 174 0.41 18.07 -5.86
C ALA A 174 0.00 17.42 -7.21
N ILE A 175 -1.13 17.84 -7.78
CA ILE A 175 -1.58 17.41 -9.12
C ILE A 175 -0.54 17.82 -10.19
N LYS A 176 -0.02 19.05 -10.15
CA LYS A 176 1.02 19.51 -11.08
C LYS A 176 2.27 18.66 -10.98
N THR A 177 2.69 18.31 -9.76
CA THR A 177 3.83 17.41 -9.52
C THR A 177 3.59 16.03 -10.13
N LEU A 178 2.44 15.39 -9.88
CA LEU A 178 2.12 14.09 -10.48
C LEU A 178 2.03 14.16 -12.01
N LYS A 179 1.50 15.25 -12.58
CA LYS A 179 1.49 15.48 -14.04
C LYS A 179 2.89 15.50 -14.64
N LYS A 180 3.83 16.18 -13.98
CA LYS A 180 5.23 16.25 -14.42
C LYS A 180 5.87 14.87 -14.55
N HIS A 181 5.46 13.92 -13.72
CA HIS A 181 5.95 12.53 -13.71
C HIS A 181 5.06 11.55 -14.49
N GLY A 182 4.04 12.03 -15.23
CA GLY A 182 3.14 11.16 -15.99
C GLY A 182 2.17 10.32 -15.13
N LEU A 183 2.01 10.68 -13.84
CA LEU A 183 1.17 9.96 -12.88
C LEU A 183 -0.24 10.57 -12.72
N TYR A 184 -0.52 11.65 -13.41
CA TYR A 184 -1.84 12.27 -13.49
C TYR A 184 -2.16 12.67 -14.95
N PRO A 185 -3.38 12.45 -15.46
CA PRO A 185 -4.57 11.95 -14.75
C PRO A 185 -4.39 10.52 -14.22
N LEU A 186 -5.07 10.21 -13.09
CA LEU A 186 -5.07 8.86 -12.56
C LEU A 186 -5.63 7.88 -13.61
N PRO A 187 -5.03 6.70 -13.82
CA PRO A 187 -5.45 5.74 -14.83
C PRO A 187 -6.95 5.42 -14.78
N ASP A 188 -7.59 5.35 -15.96
CA ASP A 188 -9.00 5.00 -16.10
C ASP A 188 -9.21 3.49 -15.96
N LYS A 189 -9.13 3.03 -14.71
CA LYS A 189 -9.29 1.63 -14.31
C LYS A 189 -10.15 1.56 -13.04
N ASP A 190 -10.91 0.48 -12.91
CA ASP A 190 -11.77 0.24 -11.74
C ASP A 190 -11.07 -0.66 -10.72
N TYR A 191 -9.98 -0.17 -10.13
CA TYR A 191 -9.20 -0.94 -9.16
C TYR A 191 -9.96 -1.21 -7.85
N THR A 192 -10.67 -0.21 -7.34
CA THR A 192 -11.57 -0.30 -6.19
C THR A 192 -12.67 0.75 -6.30
N LYS A 193 -13.80 0.53 -5.60
CA LYS A 193 -14.89 1.54 -5.55
C LYS A 193 -14.37 2.92 -5.09
N LYS A 194 -13.51 2.92 -4.05
CA LYS A 194 -12.88 4.16 -3.52
C LYS A 194 -12.04 4.85 -4.60
N TYR A 195 -11.17 4.09 -5.29
CA TYR A 195 -10.31 4.62 -6.34
C TYR A 195 -11.13 5.21 -7.48
N THR A 196 -12.09 4.46 -8.00
CA THR A 196 -12.93 4.89 -9.13
C THR A 196 -13.71 6.16 -8.82
N MET A 197 -14.33 6.22 -7.63
CA MET A 197 -15.06 7.41 -7.19
C MET A 197 -14.12 8.62 -7.02
N PHE A 198 -13.01 8.46 -6.32
CA PHE A 198 -12.04 9.53 -6.09
C PHE A 198 -11.47 10.06 -7.41
N ARG A 199 -11.06 9.17 -8.33
CA ARG A 199 -10.54 9.51 -9.65
C ARG A 199 -11.50 10.38 -10.45
N LYS A 200 -12.79 10.00 -10.50
CA LYS A 200 -13.84 10.76 -11.21
C LYS A 200 -14.03 12.14 -10.62
N ILE A 201 -14.06 12.26 -9.29
CA ILE A 201 -14.30 13.54 -8.63
C ILE A 201 -13.09 14.48 -8.79
N ILE A 202 -11.87 14.00 -8.55
CA ILE A 202 -10.65 14.84 -8.55
C ILE A 202 -10.27 15.33 -9.96
N SER A 203 -10.78 14.68 -11.01
CA SER A 203 -10.53 15.07 -12.39
C SER A 203 -11.09 16.44 -12.75
N THR A 204 -12.14 16.88 -12.08
CA THR A 204 -12.81 18.16 -12.32
C THR A 204 -12.44 19.22 -11.28
N TYR A 205 -12.47 20.50 -11.65
CA TYR A 205 -12.20 21.60 -10.72
C TYR A 205 -13.23 21.66 -9.58
N VAL A 206 -14.52 21.54 -9.92
CA VAL A 206 -15.63 21.52 -8.93
C VAL A 206 -15.47 20.33 -7.98
N GLY A 207 -15.10 19.16 -8.51
CA GLY A 207 -14.86 17.97 -7.70
C GLY A 207 -13.71 18.16 -6.70
N ARG A 208 -12.64 18.87 -7.07
CA ARG A 208 -11.53 19.19 -6.13
C ARG A 208 -11.99 20.05 -4.96
N ILE A 209 -12.84 21.04 -5.24
CA ILE A 209 -13.46 21.88 -4.19
C ILE A 209 -14.35 21.00 -3.30
N ALA A 210 -15.21 20.17 -3.89
CA ALA A 210 -16.09 19.26 -3.14
C ALA A 210 -15.29 18.33 -2.21
N LEU A 211 -14.18 17.75 -2.69
CA LEU A 211 -13.33 16.88 -1.86
C LEU A 211 -12.77 17.58 -0.62
N LEU A 212 -12.49 18.87 -0.68
CA LEU A 212 -12.06 19.65 0.49
C LEU A 212 -13.16 19.76 1.56
N PHE A 213 -14.43 19.75 1.18
CA PHE A 213 -15.53 19.77 2.14
C PHE A 213 -15.82 18.37 2.74
N PHE A 214 -15.68 17.31 1.94
CA PHE A 214 -16.02 15.94 2.38
C PHE A 214 -14.88 15.24 3.12
N ILE A 215 -13.62 15.51 2.78
CA ILE A 215 -12.46 14.93 3.45
C ILE A 215 -12.08 15.86 4.60
N LYS A 216 -12.45 15.44 5.83
CA LYS A 216 -12.11 16.19 7.04
C LYS A 216 -10.62 16.06 7.37
N LYS A 217 -10.11 17.11 7.99
CA LYS A 217 -8.74 17.17 8.53
C LYS A 217 -8.51 16.22 9.68
#